data_f290b62807357c5783c40e13e679492e
#
_entry.id   f290b62807357c5783c40e13e679492e
#
_cell.length_a   1.000
_cell.length_b   1.000
_cell.length_c   1.000
_cell.angle_alpha   90.00
_cell.angle_beta   90.00
_cell.angle_gamma   90.00
#
_symmetry.space_group_name_H-M   'P 1'
#
loop_
_entity.id
_entity.type
_entity.pdbx_description
1 polymer ?
#
loop_
_entity_poly.entity_id
_entity_poly.type
_entity_poly.pdbx_seq_one_letter_code
_entity_poly.pdbx_strand_id
1 'polypeptide(L)'
;MSVNGEWMSSDGHYPYTLRYGSAEGDLSSREKRKNTDVQTFRAEAGLYGNFSDKEQWRLKAYYFQSSRGLPKATTFYNDHSTQHLWDKNTFIQSQYKKEFSQQWVFQTSAKWNWSYQRYLDPDTKNSLKKTENSYYQQEYYLSASVLYRLLSNLSFSLSTDGSINTMNADLNNFVQPTRYSWLTAFAGKYVNDWLTISASALATIINEDVKKGGSAGNHRKLTPYVSAAFKPFHNEEFRVRFFYKDIFRLASFNDLYYEEVGNTQLKPEKAKQYNIGLTYNKNVCSFLPYLSATIDAYYNKVTDKIIAYPTKNLAVWSMKNL
;
A
#
# COMPACT_ATOMS: atom_id res chain seq x y z
N MET A 1 -2.42 -10.87 -25.98
CA MET A 1 -1.06 -10.95 -25.43
C MET A 1 -0.45 -9.56 -25.43
N SER A 2 0.23 -9.18 -24.37
CA SER A 2 1.00 -7.93 -24.29
C SER A 2 2.39 -8.24 -23.71
N VAL A 3 3.40 -7.51 -24.18
CA VAL A 3 4.76 -7.53 -23.61
C VAL A 3 5.22 -6.08 -23.53
N ASN A 4 5.78 -5.70 -22.39
CA ASN A 4 6.32 -4.38 -22.14
C ASN A 4 7.67 -4.48 -21.43
N GLY A 5 8.61 -3.64 -21.81
CA GLY A 5 9.92 -3.52 -21.17
C GLY A 5 10.29 -2.06 -20.99
N GLU A 6 10.94 -1.74 -19.90
CA GLU A 6 11.41 -0.40 -19.60
C GLU A 6 12.79 -0.49 -18.94
N TRP A 7 13.68 0.36 -19.38
CA TRP A 7 14.97 0.57 -18.74
C TRP A 7 15.18 2.06 -18.51
N MET A 8 15.62 2.42 -17.32
CA MET A 8 15.92 3.79 -16.94
C MET A 8 17.28 3.84 -16.23
N SER A 9 18.10 4.82 -16.55
CA SER A 9 19.36 5.09 -15.87
C SER A 9 19.57 6.59 -15.73
N SER A 10 20.01 7.01 -14.55
CA SER A 10 20.36 8.39 -14.26
C SER A 10 21.51 8.42 -13.25
N ASP A 11 22.45 9.34 -13.41
CA ASP A 11 23.50 9.62 -12.44
C ASP A 11 22.98 10.46 -11.25
N GLY A 12 21.82 11.12 -11.43
CA GLY A 12 21.16 11.92 -10.39
C GLY A 12 21.97 13.14 -9.91
N HIS A 13 23.04 13.52 -10.59
CA HIS A 13 23.94 14.62 -10.19
C HIS A 13 23.35 16.01 -10.49
N TYR A 14 22.18 16.32 -9.93
CA TYR A 14 21.56 17.64 -10.13
C TYR A 14 22.19 18.72 -9.22
N PRO A 15 22.33 19.97 -9.72
CA PRO A 15 22.81 21.07 -8.91
C PRO A 15 21.74 21.51 -7.91
N TYR A 16 22.17 21.91 -6.71
CA TYR A 16 21.32 22.53 -5.70
C TYR A 16 22.08 23.65 -4.99
N THR A 17 21.37 24.58 -4.38
CA THR A 17 21.97 25.66 -3.59
C THR A 17 21.77 25.35 -2.12
N LEU A 18 22.87 25.23 -1.39
CA LEU A 18 22.86 25.10 0.05
C LEU A 18 22.98 26.49 0.65
N ARG A 19 21.99 26.88 1.47
CA ARG A 19 21.95 28.17 2.14
C ARG A 19 22.25 27.99 3.61
N TYR A 20 23.18 28.80 4.11
CA TYR A 20 23.59 28.83 5.51
C TYR A 20 23.12 30.14 6.10
N GLY A 21 22.16 30.09 7.03
CA GLY A 21 21.80 31.28 7.82
C GLY A 21 22.81 31.49 8.93
N SER A 22 23.47 32.64 9.00
CA SER A 22 24.22 33.10 10.15
C SER A 22 23.77 34.51 10.52
N ALA A 23 24.00 34.92 11.78
CA ALA A 23 23.71 36.30 12.23
C ALA A 23 24.51 37.37 11.46
N GLU A 24 25.52 37.00 10.69
CA GLU A 24 26.44 37.87 9.96
C GLU A 24 26.23 37.88 8.44
N GLY A 25 25.26 37.14 7.90
CA GLY A 25 24.93 37.14 6.47
C GLY A 25 24.57 35.75 5.91
N ASP A 26 23.87 35.76 4.78
CA ASP A 26 23.51 34.55 4.03
C ASP A 26 24.69 34.06 3.21
N LEU A 27 25.35 33.02 3.70
CA LEU A 27 26.32 32.27 2.90
C LEU A 27 25.59 31.22 2.08
N SER A 28 25.88 31.12 0.81
CA SER A 28 25.35 30.07 -0.06
C SER A 28 26.47 29.42 -0.87
N SER A 29 26.37 28.10 -1.04
CA SER A 29 27.23 27.35 -1.98
C SER A 29 26.39 26.61 -3.01
N ARG A 30 26.87 26.51 -4.23
CA ARG A 30 26.26 25.72 -5.30
C ARG A 30 26.96 24.37 -5.38
N GLU A 31 26.23 23.32 -5.01
CA GLU A 31 26.74 21.96 -4.92
C GLU A 31 26.05 21.06 -5.94
N LYS A 32 26.65 19.90 -6.22
CA LYS A 32 25.99 18.81 -6.95
C LYS A 32 25.64 17.68 -6.01
N ARG A 33 24.42 17.16 -6.15
CA ARG A 33 23.97 16.01 -5.37
C ARG A 33 24.85 14.80 -5.69
N LYS A 34 25.26 14.06 -4.65
CA LYS A 34 26.11 12.86 -4.75
C LYS A 34 25.33 11.63 -4.29
N ASN A 35 25.71 10.46 -4.81
CA ASN A 35 25.13 9.16 -4.48
C ASN A 35 23.61 9.14 -4.68
N THR A 36 23.15 9.64 -5.84
CA THR A 36 21.75 9.71 -6.26
C THR A 36 21.53 8.99 -7.58
N ASP A 37 22.53 8.22 -8.01
CA ASP A 37 22.43 7.37 -9.18
C ASP A 37 21.30 6.35 -9.01
N VAL A 38 20.61 6.06 -10.11
CA VAL A 38 19.56 5.06 -10.17
C VAL A 38 19.58 4.34 -11.50
N GLN A 39 19.48 3.04 -11.43
CA GLN A 39 19.27 2.20 -12.61
C GLN A 39 18.12 1.26 -12.31
N THR A 40 17.13 1.21 -13.21
CA THR A 40 15.98 0.32 -13.09
C THR A 40 15.77 -0.44 -14.39
N PHE A 41 15.30 -1.67 -14.24
CA PHE A 41 14.78 -2.48 -15.34
C PHE A 41 13.44 -3.07 -14.93
N ARG A 42 12.47 -3.01 -15.83
CA ARG A 42 11.14 -3.57 -15.66
C ARG A 42 10.73 -4.33 -16.91
N ALA A 43 10.18 -5.51 -16.72
CA ALA A 43 9.58 -6.30 -17.80
C ALA A 43 8.23 -6.85 -17.33
N GLU A 44 7.26 -6.85 -18.21
CA GLU A 44 5.96 -7.48 -17.95
C GLU A 44 5.42 -8.18 -19.19
N ALA A 45 4.73 -9.28 -18.97
CA ALA A 45 4.02 -10.03 -19.99
C ALA A 45 2.60 -10.32 -19.52
N GLY A 46 1.64 -10.19 -20.43
CA GLY A 46 0.23 -10.46 -20.17
C GLY A 46 -0.38 -11.37 -21.20
N LEU A 47 -1.13 -12.38 -20.75
CA LEU A 47 -2.00 -13.22 -21.57
C LEU A 47 -3.44 -12.95 -21.19
N TYR A 48 -4.30 -12.87 -22.17
CA TYR A 48 -5.72 -12.58 -22.01
C TYR A 48 -6.52 -13.61 -22.80
N GLY A 49 -7.45 -14.28 -22.14
CA GLY A 49 -8.39 -15.22 -22.73
C GLY A 49 -9.82 -14.76 -22.51
N ASN A 50 -10.57 -14.55 -23.57
CA ASN A 50 -12.02 -14.38 -23.53
C ASN A 50 -12.64 -15.66 -24.10
N PHE A 51 -13.08 -16.56 -23.23
CA PHE A 51 -13.72 -17.81 -23.65
C PHE A 51 -15.16 -17.59 -24.12
N SER A 52 -15.78 -16.52 -23.60
CA SER A 52 -17.06 -15.97 -24.03
C SER A 52 -17.19 -14.51 -23.56
N ASP A 53 -18.27 -13.80 -23.93
CA ASP A 53 -18.59 -12.45 -23.41
C ASP A 53 -18.77 -12.43 -21.88
N LYS A 54 -19.00 -13.60 -21.28
CA LYS A 54 -19.25 -13.78 -19.84
C LYS A 54 -18.09 -14.48 -19.10
N GLU A 55 -17.02 -14.84 -19.81
CA GLU A 55 -15.95 -15.64 -19.24
C GLU A 55 -14.58 -15.12 -19.70
N GLN A 56 -13.79 -14.64 -18.75
CA GLN A 56 -12.52 -14.00 -18.99
C GLN A 56 -11.44 -14.57 -18.08
N TRP A 57 -10.26 -14.74 -18.65
CA TRP A 57 -9.06 -15.12 -17.91
C TRP A 57 -7.91 -14.18 -18.25
N ARG A 58 -7.08 -13.88 -17.26
CA ARG A 58 -5.90 -13.03 -17.41
C ARG A 58 -4.75 -13.64 -16.63
N LEU A 59 -3.58 -13.67 -17.25
CA LEU A 59 -2.32 -14.03 -16.62
C LEU A 59 -1.34 -12.89 -16.81
N LYS A 60 -0.67 -12.48 -15.74
CA LYS A 60 0.38 -11.47 -15.75
C LYS A 60 1.63 -11.99 -15.08
N ALA A 61 2.78 -11.85 -15.75
CA ALA A 61 4.11 -12.01 -15.19
C ALA A 61 4.81 -10.66 -15.16
N TYR A 62 5.55 -10.40 -14.09
CA TYR A 62 6.23 -9.15 -13.85
C TYR A 62 7.61 -9.38 -13.25
N TYR A 63 8.59 -8.63 -13.71
CA TYR A 63 9.94 -8.55 -13.15
C TYR A 63 10.36 -7.10 -13.02
N PHE A 64 10.96 -6.77 -11.90
CA PHE A 64 11.55 -5.47 -11.61
C PHE A 64 12.87 -5.63 -10.91
N GLN A 65 13.87 -4.82 -11.28
CA GLN A 65 15.08 -4.63 -10.50
C GLN A 65 15.45 -3.15 -10.45
N SER A 66 16.07 -2.76 -9.34
CA SER A 66 16.60 -1.41 -9.12
C SER A 66 17.94 -1.49 -8.41
N SER A 67 18.83 -0.61 -8.79
CA SER A 67 20.11 -0.33 -8.09
C SER A 67 20.19 1.17 -7.93
N ARG A 68 20.37 1.65 -6.69
CA ARG A 68 20.37 3.08 -6.41
C ARG A 68 21.25 3.47 -5.24
N GLY A 69 21.96 4.58 -5.40
CA GLY A 69 22.59 5.27 -4.30
C GLY A 69 21.56 5.90 -3.36
N LEU A 70 21.86 5.95 -2.07
CA LEU A 70 21.02 6.59 -1.05
C LEU A 70 21.74 7.84 -0.52
N PRO A 71 21.32 9.03 -0.95
CA PRO A 71 21.93 10.27 -0.50
C PRO A 71 21.56 10.55 0.96
N LYS A 72 22.52 11.00 1.76
CA LYS A 72 22.26 11.54 3.10
C LYS A 72 21.58 12.93 3.03
N ALA A 73 21.05 13.37 4.16
CA ALA A 73 20.61 14.75 4.29
C ALA A 73 21.78 15.72 3.99
N THR A 74 21.49 16.81 3.29
CA THR A 74 22.46 17.87 3.00
C THR A 74 22.68 18.69 4.25
N THR A 75 23.67 18.32 5.05
CA THR A 75 24.14 19.07 6.22
C THR A 75 25.53 19.59 5.97
N PHE A 76 25.92 20.64 6.69
CA PHE A 76 27.14 21.42 6.52
C PHE A 76 28.45 20.61 6.47
N TYR A 77 28.44 19.41 7.08
CA TYR A 77 29.67 18.61 7.24
C TYR A 77 29.58 17.19 6.70
N ASN A 78 28.49 16.85 6.00
CA ASN A 78 28.25 15.47 5.59
C ASN A 78 27.44 15.37 4.28
N ASP A 79 28.08 15.69 3.18
CA ASP A 79 27.52 15.56 1.83
C ASP A 79 27.84 14.21 1.17
N HIS A 80 28.71 13.41 1.81
CA HIS A 80 29.11 12.10 1.30
C HIS A 80 28.25 10.99 1.92
N SER A 81 27.52 10.28 1.07
CA SER A 81 26.93 9.00 1.39
C SER A 81 27.47 7.97 0.40
N THR A 82 27.78 6.79 0.90
CA THR A 82 28.19 5.63 0.10
C THR A 82 27.17 4.50 0.24
N GLN A 83 26.01 4.79 0.87
CA GLN A 83 24.93 3.84 1.06
C GLN A 83 24.32 3.47 -0.27
N HIS A 84 24.02 2.19 -0.44
CA HIS A 84 23.45 1.67 -1.68
C HIS A 84 22.34 0.66 -1.40
N LEU A 85 21.32 0.65 -2.28
CA LEU A 85 20.17 -0.21 -2.18
C LEU A 85 19.89 -0.92 -3.51
N TRP A 86 19.74 -2.24 -3.44
CA TRP A 86 19.30 -3.07 -4.55
C TRP A 86 17.96 -3.70 -4.22
N ASP A 87 17.02 -3.59 -5.15
CA ASP A 87 15.71 -4.23 -5.05
C ASP A 87 15.48 -5.14 -6.26
N LYS A 88 14.84 -6.29 -6.03
CA LYS A 88 14.28 -7.13 -7.08
C LYS A 88 12.88 -7.55 -6.66
N ASN A 89 11.96 -7.57 -7.60
CA ASN A 89 10.61 -8.05 -7.38
C ASN A 89 10.14 -8.85 -8.59
N THR A 90 9.52 -9.99 -8.34
CA THR A 90 8.93 -10.85 -9.37
C THR A 90 7.58 -11.31 -8.88
N PHE A 91 6.57 -11.28 -9.74
CA PHE A 91 5.31 -11.93 -9.45
C PHE A 91 4.67 -12.56 -10.69
N ILE A 92 3.88 -13.58 -10.43
CA ILE A 92 2.95 -14.17 -11.40
C ILE A 92 1.57 -14.09 -10.76
N GLN A 93 0.60 -13.57 -11.52
CA GLN A 93 -0.78 -13.39 -11.10
C GLN A 93 -1.73 -13.92 -12.16
N SER A 94 -2.69 -14.72 -11.74
CA SER A 94 -3.80 -15.20 -12.57
C SER A 94 -5.12 -14.68 -12.03
N GLN A 95 -6.02 -14.27 -12.91
CA GLN A 95 -7.38 -13.86 -12.58
C GLN A 95 -8.35 -14.55 -13.51
N TYR A 96 -9.44 -15.04 -12.95
CA TYR A 96 -10.54 -15.62 -13.69
C TYR A 96 -11.87 -15.01 -13.23
N LYS A 97 -12.71 -14.62 -14.19
CA LYS A 97 -14.05 -14.08 -13.96
C LYS A 97 -15.04 -14.82 -14.83
N LYS A 98 -16.16 -15.23 -14.24
CA LYS A 98 -17.28 -15.84 -14.95
C LYS A 98 -18.61 -15.31 -14.47
N GLU A 99 -19.45 -14.91 -15.43
CA GLU A 99 -20.84 -14.57 -15.22
C GLU A 99 -21.71 -15.80 -15.55
N PHE A 100 -22.10 -16.57 -14.53
CA PHE A 100 -22.92 -17.77 -14.72
C PHE A 100 -24.33 -17.44 -15.19
N SER A 101 -24.86 -16.29 -14.71
CA SER A 101 -26.15 -15.76 -15.10
C SER A 101 -26.15 -14.23 -14.93
N GLN A 102 -27.25 -13.57 -15.22
CA GLN A 102 -27.44 -12.15 -14.90
C GLN A 102 -27.36 -11.88 -13.39
N GLN A 103 -27.62 -12.88 -12.57
CA GLN A 103 -27.63 -12.77 -11.11
C GLN A 103 -26.29 -13.13 -10.48
N TRP A 104 -25.55 -14.11 -11.02
CA TRP A 104 -24.36 -14.67 -10.39
C TRP A 104 -23.08 -14.36 -11.16
N VAL A 105 -22.14 -13.69 -10.48
CA VAL A 105 -20.79 -13.45 -10.99
C VAL A 105 -19.79 -14.02 -10.00
N PHE A 106 -18.87 -14.84 -10.50
CA PHE A 106 -17.75 -15.37 -9.76
C PHE A 106 -16.44 -14.77 -10.26
N GLN A 107 -15.54 -14.47 -9.33
CA GLN A 107 -14.17 -14.05 -9.65
C GLN A 107 -13.21 -14.71 -8.69
N THR A 108 -12.08 -15.15 -9.21
CA THR A 108 -10.96 -15.66 -8.39
C THR A 108 -9.63 -15.10 -8.88
N SER A 109 -8.69 -14.95 -7.98
CA SER A 109 -7.34 -14.50 -8.29
C SER A 109 -6.33 -15.30 -7.48
N ALA A 110 -5.22 -15.68 -8.12
CA ALA A 110 -4.08 -16.29 -7.45
C ALA A 110 -2.82 -15.49 -7.80
N LYS A 111 -1.93 -15.28 -6.83
CA LYS A 111 -0.67 -14.57 -7.01
C LYS A 111 0.44 -15.25 -6.22
N TRP A 112 1.57 -15.39 -6.84
CA TRP A 112 2.85 -15.61 -6.17
C TRP A 112 3.73 -14.39 -6.37
N ASN A 113 4.36 -13.91 -5.30
CA ASN A 113 5.29 -12.79 -5.32
C ASN A 113 6.57 -13.17 -4.59
N TRP A 114 7.70 -12.79 -5.15
CA TRP A 114 9.01 -12.88 -4.53
C TRP A 114 9.69 -11.51 -4.61
N SER A 115 10.30 -11.08 -3.50
CA SER A 115 11.07 -9.85 -3.44
C SER A 115 12.39 -10.06 -2.72
N TYR A 116 13.39 -9.34 -3.17
CA TYR A 116 14.73 -9.29 -2.60
C TYR A 116 15.12 -7.83 -2.41
N GLN A 117 15.71 -7.53 -1.27
CA GLN A 117 16.28 -6.22 -0.99
C GLN A 117 17.64 -6.41 -0.33
N ARG A 118 18.67 -5.69 -0.82
CA ARG A 118 20.00 -5.63 -0.21
C ARG A 118 20.32 -4.18 0.07
N TYR A 119 20.69 -3.91 1.31
CA TYR A 119 21.18 -2.61 1.78
C TYR A 119 22.65 -2.72 2.15
N LEU A 120 23.45 -1.73 1.76
CA LEU A 120 24.86 -1.60 2.11
C LEU A 120 25.11 -0.20 2.63
N ASP A 121 25.68 -0.11 3.83
CA ASP A 121 26.33 1.10 4.38
C ASP A 121 27.78 0.78 4.75
N PRO A 122 28.75 1.16 3.92
CA PRO A 122 30.17 0.90 4.20
C PRO A 122 30.75 1.81 5.28
N ASP A 123 30.05 2.88 5.67
CA ASP A 123 30.56 3.91 6.60
C ASP A 123 30.04 3.75 8.04
N THR A 124 29.39 2.62 8.35
CA THR A 124 28.91 2.38 9.72
C THR A 124 30.05 2.20 10.71
N LYS A 125 29.85 2.76 11.91
CA LYS A 125 30.81 2.66 13.04
C LYS A 125 30.68 1.34 13.82
N ASN A 126 30.17 0.28 13.20
CA ASN A 126 30.11 -1.03 13.85
C ASN A 126 31.47 -1.72 13.83
N SER A 127 31.64 -2.83 14.58
CA SER A 127 32.88 -3.60 14.66
C SER A 127 33.36 -4.14 13.31
N LEU A 128 32.48 -4.33 12.36
CA LEU A 128 32.76 -4.81 11.00
C LEU A 128 33.05 -3.67 10.03
N LYS A 129 32.91 -2.40 10.44
CA LYS A 129 33.09 -1.18 9.64
C LYS A 129 32.15 -1.12 8.42
N LYS A 130 31.14 -1.95 8.35
CA LYS A 130 30.08 -1.90 7.32
C LYS A 130 28.81 -2.54 7.86
N THR A 131 27.66 -2.07 7.40
CA THR A 131 26.37 -2.76 7.51
C THR A 131 25.99 -3.26 6.13
N GLU A 132 25.73 -4.55 6.01
CA GLU A 132 25.25 -5.18 4.78
C GLU A 132 24.21 -6.22 5.14
N ASN A 133 22.96 -5.99 4.71
CA ASN A 133 21.82 -6.82 5.04
C ASN A 133 21.04 -7.16 3.78
N SER A 134 20.66 -8.41 3.62
CA SER A 134 19.81 -8.88 2.54
C SER A 134 18.55 -9.51 3.09
N TYR A 135 17.42 -9.13 2.52
CA TYR A 135 16.09 -9.61 2.92
C TYR A 135 15.40 -10.26 1.73
N TYR A 136 14.73 -11.37 2.01
CA TYR A 136 13.96 -12.15 1.04
C TYR A 136 12.54 -12.29 1.55
N GLN A 137 11.55 -11.92 0.75
CA GLN A 137 10.14 -12.07 1.10
C GLN A 137 9.41 -12.85 0.00
N GLN A 138 8.47 -13.69 0.42
CA GLN A 138 7.57 -14.39 -0.48
C GLN A 138 6.13 -14.23 0.00
N GLU A 139 5.23 -14.15 -0.96
CA GLU A 139 3.79 -14.11 -0.73
C GLU A 139 3.09 -15.10 -1.67
N TYR A 140 2.26 -15.92 -1.10
CA TYR A 140 1.26 -16.72 -1.81
C TYR A 140 -0.11 -16.17 -1.46
N TYR A 141 -0.88 -15.80 -2.44
CA TYR A 141 -2.18 -15.18 -2.28
C TYR A 141 -3.23 -15.87 -3.14
N LEU A 142 -4.38 -16.13 -2.56
CA LEU A 142 -5.57 -16.65 -3.23
C LEU A 142 -6.80 -15.86 -2.78
N SER A 143 -7.63 -15.47 -3.73
CA SER A 143 -8.88 -14.74 -3.51
C SER A 143 -10.01 -15.39 -4.27
N ALA A 144 -11.19 -15.41 -3.67
CA ALA A 144 -12.43 -15.80 -4.33
C ALA A 144 -13.56 -14.85 -3.93
N SER A 145 -14.38 -14.43 -4.88
CA SER A 145 -15.53 -13.58 -4.64
C SER A 145 -16.74 -14.02 -5.47
N VAL A 146 -17.90 -13.88 -4.86
CA VAL A 146 -19.21 -14.12 -5.49
C VAL A 146 -20.05 -12.86 -5.33
N LEU A 147 -20.59 -12.36 -6.44
CA LEU A 147 -21.60 -11.31 -6.47
C LEU A 147 -22.93 -11.94 -6.82
N TYR A 148 -23.94 -11.68 -6.00
CA TYR A 148 -25.33 -12.09 -6.23
C TYR A 148 -26.23 -10.87 -6.37
N ARG A 149 -26.86 -10.70 -7.53
CA ARG A 149 -27.86 -9.67 -7.78
C ARG A 149 -29.25 -10.26 -7.50
N LEU A 150 -29.76 -9.99 -6.29
CA LEU A 150 -31.07 -10.50 -5.86
C LEU A 150 -32.20 -9.82 -6.65
N LEU A 151 -32.09 -8.49 -6.81
CA LEU A 151 -33.02 -7.64 -7.57
C LEU A 151 -32.17 -6.71 -8.46
N SER A 152 -32.85 -5.99 -9.38
CA SER A 152 -32.16 -4.99 -10.21
C SER A 152 -31.49 -3.88 -9.40
N ASN A 153 -31.99 -3.60 -8.20
CA ASN A 153 -31.55 -2.56 -7.31
C ASN A 153 -30.86 -3.08 -6.03
N LEU A 154 -30.81 -4.40 -5.79
CA LEU A 154 -30.22 -5.00 -4.58
C LEU A 154 -29.25 -6.11 -4.93
N SER A 155 -28.03 -5.96 -4.46
CA SER A 155 -26.96 -6.94 -4.66
C SER A 155 -26.18 -7.20 -3.37
N PHE A 156 -25.66 -8.42 -3.27
CA PHE A 156 -24.80 -8.88 -2.19
C PHE A 156 -23.49 -9.44 -2.75
N SER A 157 -22.41 -9.31 -2.01
CA SER A 157 -21.16 -9.96 -2.34
C SER A 157 -20.53 -10.61 -1.12
N LEU A 158 -19.95 -11.77 -1.34
CA LEU A 158 -19.09 -12.46 -0.39
C LEU A 158 -17.70 -12.61 -1.02
N SER A 159 -16.68 -12.14 -0.34
CA SER A 159 -15.30 -12.26 -0.80
C SER A 159 -14.46 -12.87 0.32
N THR A 160 -13.52 -13.75 -0.04
CA THR A 160 -12.56 -14.30 0.89
C THR A 160 -11.17 -14.30 0.28
N ASP A 161 -10.17 -13.90 1.08
CA ASP A 161 -8.77 -13.84 0.69
C ASP A 161 -7.94 -14.65 1.70
N GLY A 162 -7.03 -15.47 1.19
CA GLY A 162 -6.02 -16.16 1.99
C GLY A 162 -4.63 -15.76 1.51
N SER A 163 -3.72 -15.49 2.44
CA SER A 163 -2.30 -15.28 2.08
C SER A 163 -1.35 -15.91 3.09
N ILE A 164 -0.19 -16.32 2.58
CA ILE A 164 0.97 -16.77 3.34
C ILE A 164 2.13 -15.86 2.96
N ASN A 165 2.63 -15.12 3.94
CA ASN A 165 3.79 -14.24 3.76
C ASN A 165 4.95 -14.76 4.59
N THR A 166 6.13 -14.85 3.99
CA THR A 166 7.35 -15.28 4.67
C THR A 166 8.45 -14.26 4.47
N MET A 167 9.34 -14.13 5.46
CA MET A 167 10.53 -13.31 5.35
C MET A 167 11.74 -14.07 5.86
N ASN A 168 12.85 -13.94 5.14
CA ASN A 168 14.17 -14.43 5.56
C ASN A 168 15.22 -13.32 5.37
N ALA A 169 16.35 -13.43 6.04
CA ALA A 169 17.48 -12.52 5.90
C ALA A 169 18.81 -13.27 6.08
N ASP A 170 19.89 -12.67 5.61
CA ASP A 170 21.26 -13.19 5.77
C ASP A 170 21.88 -12.80 7.14
N LEU A 171 21.03 -12.47 8.11
CA LEU A 171 21.42 -12.08 9.46
C LEU A 171 21.53 -13.28 10.38
N ASN A 172 22.54 -13.24 11.27
CA ASN A 172 22.68 -14.25 12.31
C ASN A 172 21.45 -14.23 13.24
N ASN A 173 20.83 -15.41 13.43
CA ASN A 173 19.66 -15.58 14.29
C ASN A 173 18.40 -14.81 13.85
N PHE A 174 18.24 -14.51 12.57
CA PHE A 174 17.04 -13.88 12.07
C PHE A 174 15.79 -14.70 12.42
N VAL A 175 14.71 -14.03 12.80
CA VAL A 175 13.50 -14.65 13.37
C VAL A 175 12.70 -15.49 12.36
N GLN A 176 12.85 -15.26 11.05
CA GLN A 176 12.16 -15.94 9.93
C GLN A 176 10.64 -16.02 10.15
N PRO A 177 9.94 -14.89 10.12
CA PRO A 177 8.50 -14.86 10.34
C PRO A 177 7.72 -15.49 9.18
N THR A 178 6.61 -16.14 9.53
CA THR A 178 5.57 -16.59 8.60
C THR A 178 4.23 -16.08 9.09
N ARG A 179 3.52 -15.33 8.24
CA ARG A 179 2.20 -14.78 8.53
C ARG A 179 1.15 -15.44 7.66
N TYR A 180 0.14 -15.99 8.31
CA TYR A 180 -1.06 -16.52 7.68
C TYR A 180 -2.17 -15.51 7.86
N SER A 181 -2.74 -15.04 6.75
CA SER A 181 -3.83 -14.06 6.77
C SER A 181 -5.06 -14.64 6.12
N TRP A 182 -6.21 -14.49 6.79
CA TRP A 182 -7.51 -14.86 6.26
C TRP A 182 -8.47 -13.68 6.45
N LEU A 183 -8.99 -13.16 5.33
CA LEU A 183 -9.89 -12.02 5.29
C LEU A 183 -11.18 -12.45 4.62
N THR A 184 -12.33 -12.17 5.26
CA THR A 184 -13.65 -12.47 4.67
C THR A 184 -14.53 -11.24 4.78
N ALA A 185 -15.03 -10.75 3.65
CA ALA A 185 -15.91 -9.60 3.57
C ALA A 185 -17.28 -10.01 3.07
N PHE A 186 -18.34 -9.60 3.77
CA PHE A 186 -19.69 -9.62 3.27
C PHE A 186 -20.15 -8.18 3.03
N ALA A 187 -20.73 -7.91 1.86
CA ALA A 187 -21.22 -6.58 1.50
C ALA A 187 -22.60 -6.65 0.85
N GLY A 188 -23.40 -5.62 1.10
CA GLY A 188 -24.69 -5.39 0.45
C GLY A 188 -24.73 -3.99 -0.17
N LYS A 189 -25.36 -3.86 -1.32
CA LYS A 189 -25.59 -2.60 -2.01
C LYS A 189 -27.01 -2.50 -2.50
N TYR A 190 -27.65 -1.39 -2.14
CA TYR A 190 -28.97 -0.99 -2.64
C TYR A 190 -28.86 0.30 -3.43
N VAL A 191 -29.50 0.37 -4.59
CA VAL A 191 -29.47 1.54 -5.48
C VAL A 191 -30.86 1.79 -6.04
N ASN A 192 -31.36 3.01 -5.84
CA ASN A 192 -32.49 3.52 -6.59
C ASN A 192 -32.24 4.98 -7.00
N ASP A 193 -33.22 5.65 -7.60
CA ASP A 193 -33.06 7.01 -8.17
C ASP A 193 -32.66 8.06 -7.13
N TRP A 194 -33.10 7.92 -5.88
CA TRP A 194 -32.89 8.91 -4.84
C TRP A 194 -31.96 8.43 -3.70
N LEU A 195 -31.68 7.12 -3.60
CA LEU A 195 -30.90 6.55 -2.50
C LEU A 195 -29.93 5.48 -3.01
N THR A 196 -28.68 5.60 -2.63
CA THR A 196 -27.67 4.53 -2.74
C THR A 196 -27.15 4.24 -1.35
N ILE A 197 -27.22 2.98 -0.90
CA ILE A 197 -26.62 2.52 0.35
C ILE A 197 -25.66 1.38 0.03
N SER A 198 -24.48 1.40 0.64
CA SER A 198 -23.57 0.27 0.66
C SER A 198 -23.12 0.01 2.09
N ALA A 199 -23.15 -1.24 2.50
CA ALA A 199 -22.66 -1.67 3.81
C ALA A 199 -21.80 -2.92 3.66
N SER A 200 -20.73 -3.03 4.43
CA SER A 200 -19.91 -4.24 4.49
C SER A 200 -19.32 -4.46 5.88
N ALA A 201 -18.97 -5.70 6.15
CA ALA A 201 -18.21 -6.10 7.31
C ALA A 201 -17.05 -6.99 6.86
N LEU A 202 -15.82 -6.64 7.26
CA LEU A 202 -14.62 -7.41 6.99
C LEU A 202 -14.14 -8.07 8.27
N ALA A 203 -14.13 -9.41 8.28
CA ALA A 203 -13.49 -10.22 9.30
C ALA A 203 -12.04 -10.48 8.89
N THR A 204 -11.10 -10.14 9.75
CA THR A 204 -9.66 -10.35 9.59
C THR A 204 -9.17 -11.30 10.66
N ILE A 205 -8.49 -12.37 10.26
CA ILE A 205 -7.84 -13.35 11.13
C ILE A 205 -6.38 -13.45 10.67
N ILE A 206 -5.46 -13.17 11.57
CA ILE A 206 -4.02 -13.21 11.31
C ILE A 206 -3.37 -14.10 12.36
N ASN A 207 -2.59 -15.07 11.91
CA ASN A 207 -1.71 -15.87 12.76
C ASN A 207 -0.27 -15.64 12.28
N GLU A 208 0.62 -15.43 13.23
CA GLU A 208 2.03 -15.20 12.92
C GLU A 208 2.92 -16.11 13.75
N ASP A 209 3.74 -16.88 13.05
CA ASP A 209 4.73 -17.79 13.62
C ASP A 209 6.13 -17.31 13.28
N VAL A 210 7.09 -17.59 14.15
CA VAL A 210 8.52 -17.29 13.93
C VAL A 210 9.34 -18.54 14.25
N LYS A 211 10.42 -18.77 13.53
CA LYS A 211 11.32 -19.90 13.81
C LYS A 211 12.17 -19.66 15.06
N LYS A 212 12.48 -18.41 15.38
CA LYS A 212 13.32 -18.02 16.53
C LYS A 212 12.77 -16.74 17.14
N GLY A 213 12.84 -16.62 18.48
CA GLY A 213 12.44 -15.40 19.18
C GLY A 213 10.94 -15.27 19.40
N GLY A 214 10.46 -14.04 19.50
CA GLY A 214 9.04 -13.71 19.72
C GLY A 214 8.38 -13.18 18.45
N SER A 215 7.14 -13.63 18.17
CA SER A 215 6.29 -13.09 17.11
C SER A 215 5.55 -11.84 17.55
N ALA A 216 5.06 -11.05 16.60
CA ALA A 216 4.17 -9.91 16.88
C ALA A 216 2.75 -10.34 17.32
N GLY A 217 2.46 -11.64 17.30
CA GLY A 217 1.25 -12.24 17.82
C GLY A 217 0.11 -12.37 16.81
N ASN A 218 -0.98 -12.95 17.30
CA ASN A 218 -2.17 -13.24 16.50
C ASN A 218 -3.22 -12.15 16.67
N HIS A 219 -3.93 -11.84 15.60
CA HIS A 219 -4.93 -10.78 15.59
C HIS A 219 -6.24 -11.24 14.97
N ARG A 220 -7.35 -10.81 15.57
CA ARG A 220 -8.71 -11.00 15.04
C ARG A 220 -9.45 -9.68 15.12
N LYS A 221 -10.07 -9.25 14.04
CA LYS A 221 -10.77 -7.98 13.98
C LYS A 221 -11.95 -8.04 13.02
N LEU A 222 -13.07 -7.43 13.42
CA LEU A 222 -14.20 -7.12 12.56
C LEU A 222 -14.22 -5.61 12.31
N THR A 223 -14.21 -5.20 11.04
CA THR A 223 -14.22 -3.80 10.63
C THR A 223 -15.44 -3.50 9.76
N PRO A 224 -16.42 -2.74 10.26
CA PRO A 224 -17.59 -2.34 9.50
C PRO A 224 -17.29 -1.13 8.60
N TYR A 225 -18.03 -1.08 7.51
CA TYR A 225 -18.14 0.06 6.62
C TYR A 225 -19.59 0.28 6.23
N VAL A 226 -20.03 1.53 6.20
CA VAL A 226 -21.31 1.94 5.65
C VAL A 226 -21.16 3.24 4.89
N SER A 227 -21.83 3.35 3.74
CA SER A 227 -21.97 4.61 3.01
C SER A 227 -23.40 4.78 2.53
N ALA A 228 -23.85 6.02 2.46
CA ALA A 228 -25.13 6.41 1.90
C ALA A 228 -24.96 7.65 1.03
N ALA A 229 -25.66 7.68 -0.09
CA ALA A 229 -25.84 8.86 -0.93
C ALA A 229 -27.32 9.06 -1.14
N PHE A 230 -27.83 10.21 -0.73
CA PHE A 230 -29.24 10.57 -0.75
C PHE A 230 -29.49 11.79 -1.64
N LYS A 231 -30.47 11.72 -2.53
CA LYS A 231 -30.91 12.80 -3.42
C LYS A 231 -32.27 13.31 -2.91
N PRO A 232 -32.30 14.40 -2.11
CA PRO A 232 -33.53 14.88 -1.48
C PRO A 232 -34.53 15.52 -2.45
N PHE A 233 -34.06 16.00 -3.61
CA PHE A 233 -34.89 16.71 -4.58
C PHE A 233 -34.92 15.94 -5.91
N HIS A 234 -36.11 15.65 -6.45
CA HIS A 234 -36.23 14.92 -7.71
C HIS A 234 -35.75 15.72 -8.92
N ASN A 235 -35.96 17.03 -8.90
CA ASN A 235 -35.68 17.92 -10.04
C ASN A 235 -34.29 18.58 -9.99
N GLU A 236 -33.52 18.36 -8.94
CA GLU A 236 -32.18 18.95 -8.78
C GLU A 236 -31.16 17.83 -8.55
N GLU A 237 -30.01 17.92 -9.20
CA GLU A 237 -28.90 17.02 -8.96
C GLU A 237 -28.12 17.43 -7.70
N PHE A 238 -28.82 17.45 -6.58
CA PHE A 238 -28.26 17.67 -5.25
C PHE A 238 -28.17 16.34 -4.50
N ARG A 239 -27.01 16.00 -3.98
CA ARG A 239 -26.76 14.75 -3.25
C ARG A 239 -26.08 15.04 -1.92
N VAL A 240 -26.60 14.44 -0.86
CA VAL A 240 -25.95 14.35 0.45
C VAL A 240 -25.30 13.00 0.54
N ARG A 241 -24.01 12.98 0.87
CA ARG A 241 -23.22 11.77 0.99
C ARG A 241 -22.72 11.60 2.42
N PHE A 242 -22.70 10.40 2.89
CA PHE A 242 -22.15 10.02 4.19
C PHE A 242 -21.36 8.74 4.06
N PHE A 243 -20.24 8.60 4.78
CA PHE A 243 -19.66 7.30 5.07
C PHE A 243 -19.07 7.21 6.47
N TYR A 244 -19.09 6.01 7.00
CA TYR A 244 -18.32 5.55 8.15
C TYR A 244 -17.47 4.35 7.74
N LYS A 245 -16.19 4.34 8.16
CA LYS A 245 -15.27 3.24 7.92
C LYS A 245 -14.39 3.00 9.14
N ASP A 246 -14.36 1.76 9.61
CA ASP A 246 -13.36 1.27 10.57
C ASP A 246 -12.21 0.63 9.79
N ILE A 247 -10.97 0.98 10.11
CA ILE A 247 -9.75 0.50 9.46
C ILE A 247 -8.86 -0.14 10.51
N PHE A 248 -8.30 -1.28 10.12
CA PHE A 248 -7.33 -2.03 10.90
C PHE A 248 -6.11 -2.32 10.01
N ARG A 249 -4.92 -1.91 10.45
CA ARG A 249 -3.66 -2.12 9.74
C ARG A 249 -2.63 -2.75 10.66
N LEU A 250 -2.11 -3.91 10.26
CA LEU A 250 -0.95 -4.52 10.90
C LEU A 250 0.34 -3.83 10.48
N ALA A 251 1.33 -3.88 11.36
CA ALA A 251 2.70 -3.58 11.01
C ALA A 251 3.19 -4.55 9.93
N SER A 252 3.95 -4.04 8.97
CA SER A 252 4.62 -4.86 7.95
C SER A 252 5.78 -5.65 8.56
N PHE A 253 6.28 -6.65 7.88
CA PHE A 253 7.49 -7.34 8.32
C PHE A 253 8.69 -6.40 8.44
N ASN A 254 8.75 -5.38 7.60
CA ASN A 254 9.80 -4.37 7.67
C ASN A 254 9.71 -3.54 8.96
N ASP A 255 8.49 -3.16 9.37
CA ASP A 255 8.25 -2.43 10.62
C ASP A 255 8.59 -3.27 11.86
N LEU A 256 8.46 -4.60 11.76
CA LEU A 256 8.62 -5.52 12.89
C LEU A 256 10.03 -6.11 12.98
N TYR A 257 10.64 -6.50 11.85
CA TYR A 257 11.76 -7.44 11.82
C TYR A 257 13.00 -6.93 11.09
N TYR A 258 13.00 -5.71 10.52
CA TYR A 258 14.24 -5.16 9.97
C TYR A 258 15.22 -4.91 11.13
N GLU A 259 16.49 -5.29 10.89
CA GLU A 259 17.57 -5.03 11.85
C GLU A 259 17.71 -3.53 12.10
N GLU A 260 18.00 -3.14 13.34
CA GLU A 260 18.16 -1.77 13.83
C GLU A 260 16.88 -0.90 13.88
N VAL A 261 15.89 -1.13 13.01
CA VAL A 261 14.70 -0.27 12.86
C VAL A 261 13.45 -0.96 13.38
N GLY A 262 13.35 -2.28 13.20
CA GLY A 262 12.14 -3.06 13.50
C GLY A 262 11.79 -3.10 14.98
N ASN A 263 10.49 -3.21 15.28
CA ASN A 263 9.96 -3.31 16.64
C ASN A 263 8.82 -4.32 16.69
N THR A 264 9.05 -5.48 17.29
CA THR A 264 8.05 -6.56 17.43
C THR A 264 6.94 -6.26 18.44
N GLN A 265 7.06 -5.17 19.22
CA GLN A 265 6.07 -4.73 20.19
C GLN A 265 4.99 -3.80 19.60
N LEU A 266 5.03 -3.56 18.29
CA LEU A 266 4.06 -2.70 17.61
C LEU A 266 2.65 -3.27 17.69
N LYS A 267 1.72 -2.41 18.12
CA LYS A 267 0.29 -2.67 18.09
C LYS A 267 -0.25 -2.36 16.69
N PRO A 268 -1.29 -3.06 16.23
CA PRO A 268 -1.99 -2.70 15.01
C PRO A 268 -2.57 -1.29 15.06
N GLU A 269 -2.38 -0.53 14.00
CA GLU A 269 -2.99 0.78 13.82
C GLU A 269 -4.49 0.65 13.55
N LYS A 270 -5.29 1.51 14.16
CA LYS A 270 -6.74 1.56 14.00
C LYS A 270 -7.14 2.97 13.60
N ALA A 271 -8.03 3.09 12.63
CA ALA A 271 -8.60 4.38 12.27
C ALA A 271 -10.11 4.28 12.10
N LYS A 272 -10.83 5.24 12.67
CA LYS A 272 -12.26 5.46 12.43
C LYS A 272 -12.41 6.72 11.60
N GLN A 273 -13.05 6.57 10.46
CA GLN A 273 -13.23 7.66 9.51
C GLN A 273 -14.72 7.96 9.37
N TYR A 274 -15.04 9.23 9.41
CA TYR A 274 -16.38 9.78 9.19
C TYR A 274 -16.27 10.85 8.10
N ASN A 275 -17.20 10.82 7.17
CA ASN A 275 -17.30 11.85 6.14
C ASN A 275 -18.76 12.21 5.92
N ILE A 276 -19.03 13.50 5.72
CA ILE A 276 -20.28 14.01 5.19
C ILE A 276 -19.95 14.95 4.03
N GLY A 277 -20.62 14.77 2.91
CA GLY A 277 -20.37 15.55 1.70
C GLY A 277 -21.67 15.99 1.04
N LEU A 278 -21.61 17.12 0.37
CA LEU A 278 -22.66 17.68 -0.47
C LEU A 278 -22.14 17.78 -1.89
N THR A 279 -22.92 17.37 -2.86
CA THR A 279 -22.61 17.52 -4.29
C THR A 279 -23.82 18.13 -4.98
N TYR A 280 -23.61 19.19 -5.73
CA TYR A 280 -24.63 19.84 -6.55
C TYR A 280 -24.14 19.95 -7.98
N ASN A 281 -24.96 19.50 -8.92
CA ASN A 281 -24.70 19.59 -10.35
C ASN A 281 -25.89 20.24 -11.02
N LYS A 282 -25.64 21.22 -11.91
CA LYS A 282 -26.69 21.88 -12.66
C LYS A 282 -26.23 22.34 -14.04
N ASN A 283 -27.07 22.16 -15.02
CA ASN A 283 -26.97 22.83 -16.30
C ASN A 283 -27.55 24.23 -16.15
N VAL A 284 -26.74 25.29 -16.31
CA VAL A 284 -27.15 26.65 -15.95
C VAL A 284 -27.61 27.45 -17.16
N CYS A 285 -26.73 27.64 -18.15
CA CYS A 285 -27.04 28.41 -19.35
C CYS A 285 -26.00 28.14 -20.46
N SER A 286 -26.21 28.71 -21.65
CA SER A 286 -25.29 28.49 -22.79
C SER A 286 -23.86 28.97 -22.54
N PHE A 287 -23.66 30.01 -21.72
CA PHE A 287 -22.32 30.51 -21.37
C PHE A 287 -21.65 29.65 -20.25
N LEU A 288 -22.44 29.11 -19.33
CA LEU A 288 -22.01 28.19 -18.28
C LEU A 288 -22.81 26.89 -18.38
N PRO A 289 -22.43 25.99 -19.32
CA PRO A 289 -23.25 24.83 -19.63
C PRO A 289 -23.36 23.83 -18.48
N TYR A 290 -22.37 23.82 -17.59
CA TYR A 290 -22.35 22.89 -16.46
C TYR A 290 -21.68 23.49 -15.22
N LEU A 291 -22.40 23.47 -14.09
CA LEU A 291 -21.87 23.81 -12.78
C LEU A 291 -21.80 22.56 -11.92
N SER A 292 -20.64 22.28 -11.36
CA SER A 292 -20.45 21.20 -10.36
C SER A 292 -19.79 21.79 -9.12
N ALA A 293 -20.42 21.62 -7.96
CA ALA A 293 -19.88 22.03 -6.67
C ALA A 293 -19.91 20.86 -5.70
N THR A 294 -18.81 20.66 -4.97
CA THR A 294 -18.67 19.62 -3.96
C THR A 294 -18.05 20.20 -2.71
N ILE A 295 -18.65 19.90 -1.55
CA ILE A 295 -18.12 20.25 -0.23
C ILE A 295 -18.07 18.97 0.60
N ASP A 296 -16.93 18.68 1.22
CA ASP A 296 -16.75 17.53 2.10
C ASP A 296 -16.17 17.97 3.45
N ALA A 297 -16.75 17.45 4.52
CA ALA A 297 -16.22 17.52 5.87
C ALA A 297 -15.87 16.10 6.35
N TYR A 298 -14.69 15.95 6.94
CA TYR A 298 -14.25 14.65 7.43
C TYR A 298 -13.65 14.74 8.83
N TYR A 299 -13.79 13.66 9.58
CA TYR A 299 -13.17 13.45 10.87
C TYR A 299 -12.52 12.07 10.92
N ASN A 300 -11.21 12.03 11.21
CA ASN A 300 -10.45 10.80 11.32
C ASN A 300 -9.85 10.68 12.72
N LYS A 301 -10.21 9.61 13.43
CA LYS A 301 -9.59 9.25 14.72
C LYS A 301 -8.66 8.07 14.51
N VAL A 302 -7.35 8.32 14.64
CA VAL A 302 -6.31 7.28 14.52
C VAL A 302 -5.79 6.96 15.93
N THR A 303 -5.61 5.68 16.22
CA THR A 303 -5.02 5.16 17.47
C THR A 303 -3.91 4.17 17.11
N ASP A 304 -2.88 4.14 17.97
CA ASP A 304 -1.71 3.28 17.78
C ASP A 304 -1.04 3.48 16.39
N LYS A 305 -0.98 4.73 15.90
CA LYS A 305 -0.37 5.05 14.60
C LYS A 305 1.09 4.61 14.57
N ILE A 306 1.46 3.82 13.56
CA ILE A 306 2.83 3.33 13.39
C ILE A 306 3.65 4.40 12.67
N ILE A 307 4.73 4.84 13.32
CA ILE A 307 5.65 5.84 12.79
C ILE A 307 7.11 5.42 12.98
N ALA A 308 7.95 5.85 12.04
CA ALA A 308 9.39 5.86 12.26
C ALA A 308 9.79 7.14 12.99
N TYR A 309 10.66 7.03 13.97
CA TYR A 309 11.16 8.18 14.73
C TYR A 309 12.66 8.03 15.00
N PRO A 310 13.42 9.14 15.04
CA PRO A 310 14.81 9.11 15.47
C PRO A 310 14.88 8.81 16.97
N THR A 311 15.78 7.90 17.35
CA THR A 311 16.05 7.61 18.76
C THR A 311 16.87 8.74 19.41
N LYS A 312 17.30 8.57 20.66
CA LYS A 312 18.21 9.52 21.33
C LYS A 312 19.49 9.79 20.54
N ASN A 313 19.97 8.79 19.81
CA ASN A 313 20.99 8.99 18.78
C ASN A 313 20.26 9.29 17.45
N LEU A 314 20.25 10.54 17.03
CA LEU A 314 19.54 11.01 15.81
C LEU A 314 19.92 10.28 14.51
N ALA A 315 20.99 9.50 14.52
CA ALA A 315 21.41 8.66 13.39
C ALA A 315 20.70 7.30 13.34
N VAL A 316 20.03 6.89 14.44
CA VAL A 316 19.35 5.60 14.56
C VAL A 316 17.85 5.83 14.61
N TRP A 317 17.12 5.17 13.74
CA TRP A 317 15.66 5.21 13.65
C TRP A 317 15.06 3.95 14.26
N SER A 318 13.86 4.04 14.77
CA SER A 318 13.09 2.91 15.24
C SER A 318 11.60 3.13 14.97
N MET A 319 10.82 2.06 15.02
CA MET A 319 9.36 2.09 14.84
C MET A 319 8.66 2.14 16.20
N LYS A 320 7.60 2.94 16.32
CA LYS A 320 6.72 2.97 17.50
C LYS A 320 5.28 3.30 17.15
N ASN A 321 4.39 3.05 18.11
CA ASN A 321 3.02 3.56 18.07
C ASN A 321 2.93 4.94 18.74
N LEU A 322 2.09 5.80 18.17
CA LEU A 322 1.64 7.08 18.75
C LEU A 322 0.20 6.95 19.20
#